data_4d24db0d8b83145ad7c96217fa2e5b54
#
_entry.id   4d24db0d8b83145ad7c96217fa2e5b54
#
_cell.length_a   1.000
_cell.length_b   1.000
_cell.length_c   1.000
_cell.angle_alpha   90.00
_cell.angle_beta   90.00
_cell.angle_gamma   90.00
#
_symmetry.space_group_name_H-M   'P 1'
#
loop_
_entity.id
_entity.type
_entity.pdbx_description
1 polymer ?
#
loop_
_entity_poly.entity_id
_entity_poly.type
_entity_poly.pdbx_seq_one_letter_code
_entity_poly.pdbx_strand_id
1 'polypeptide(L)'
;MEIADACPFWPFLVALIVPIIIFGIMIAIVEIVGAWYMFQKAGEPGWAAIIPIYNYLIGIKIAGKPWWFLLLMLIPLVNIVVYILILDGLAKSFGKGTGFTVGLFFLRFIFIPILGFGNAVYTGDKSKFDA
;
A
#
# COMPACT_ATOMS: atom_id res chain seq x y z
N MET A 1 -16.94 -29.67 18.72
CA MET A 1 -16.57 -31.09 18.74
C MET A 1 -17.16 -31.83 17.57
N GLU A 2 -18.44 -31.70 17.39
CA GLU A 2 -19.15 -32.41 16.30
C GLU A 2 -18.61 -32.07 14.94
N ILE A 3 -18.20 -30.80 14.72
CA ILE A 3 -17.63 -30.39 13.44
C ILE A 3 -16.30 -31.09 13.19
N ALA A 4 -15.45 -31.21 14.22
CA ALA A 4 -14.17 -31.90 14.10
C ALA A 4 -14.36 -33.40 13.85
N ASP A 5 -15.39 -33.99 14.45
CA ASP A 5 -15.69 -35.40 14.25
C ASP A 5 -16.36 -35.68 12.90
N ALA A 6 -17.21 -34.75 12.45
CA ALA A 6 -17.93 -34.88 11.18
C ALA A 6 -17.06 -34.62 9.96
N CYS A 7 -15.99 -33.81 10.11
CA CYS A 7 -15.12 -33.44 9.02
C CYS A 7 -13.70 -33.96 9.30
N PRO A 8 -13.27 -35.07 8.68
CA PRO A 8 -11.94 -35.63 8.90
C PRO A 8 -10.82 -34.69 8.41
N PHE A 9 -11.16 -33.74 7.58
CA PHE A 9 -10.19 -32.75 7.08
C PHE A 9 -10.04 -31.54 7.98
N TRP A 10 -10.84 -31.44 9.03
CA TRP A 10 -10.84 -30.25 9.90
C TRP A 10 -9.48 -29.95 10.51
N PRO A 11 -8.76 -30.91 11.14
CA PRO A 11 -7.43 -30.62 11.67
C PRO A 11 -6.43 -30.23 10.59
N PHE A 12 -6.56 -30.82 9.40
CA PHE A 12 -5.70 -30.51 8.27
C PHE A 12 -5.94 -29.07 7.78
N LEU A 13 -7.22 -28.66 7.68
CA LEU A 13 -7.58 -27.31 7.28
C LEU A 13 -7.07 -26.28 8.28
N VAL A 14 -7.19 -26.53 9.58
CA VAL A 14 -6.68 -25.65 10.62
C VAL A 14 -5.16 -25.54 10.52
N ALA A 15 -4.48 -26.65 10.28
CA ALA A 15 -3.02 -26.66 10.14
C ALA A 15 -2.55 -25.86 8.92
N LEU A 16 -3.38 -25.74 7.87
CA LEU A 16 -3.06 -24.92 6.71
C LEU A 16 -3.46 -23.46 6.89
N ILE A 17 -4.63 -23.21 7.48
CA ILE A 17 -5.22 -21.87 7.55
C ILE A 17 -4.52 -21.01 8.60
N VAL A 18 -4.23 -21.57 9.78
CA VAL A 18 -3.65 -20.80 10.88
C VAL A 18 -2.30 -20.18 10.51
N PRO A 19 -1.33 -20.93 9.95
CA PRO A 19 -0.07 -20.30 9.52
C PRO A 19 -0.27 -19.23 8.43
N ILE A 20 -1.22 -19.44 7.51
CA ILE A 20 -1.50 -18.47 6.46
C ILE A 20 -2.04 -17.18 7.07
N ILE A 21 -2.95 -17.26 8.05
CA ILE A 21 -3.51 -16.09 8.71
C ILE A 21 -2.42 -15.36 9.50
N ILE A 22 -1.58 -16.08 10.24
CA ILE A 22 -0.49 -15.47 10.99
C ILE A 22 0.48 -14.76 10.05
N PHE A 23 0.86 -15.40 8.94
CA PHE A 23 1.75 -14.82 7.95
C PHE A 23 1.12 -13.57 7.32
N GLY A 24 -0.17 -13.62 7.00
CA GLY A 24 -0.89 -12.48 6.46
C GLY A 24 -0.94 -11.30 7.43
N ILE A 25 -1.15 -11.57 8.73
CA ILE A 25 -1.14 -10.52 9.75
C ILE A 25 0.25 -9.90 9.87
N MET A 26 1.30 -10.72 9.83
CA MET A 26 2.67 -10.22 9.90
C MET A 26 2.99 -9.33 8.70
N ILE A 27 2.58 -9.74 7.49
CA ILE A 27 2.75 -8.92 6.28
C ILE A 27 1.98 -7.61 6.42
N ALA A 28 0.75 -7.65 6.91
CA ALA A 28 -0.07 -6.45 7.10
C ALA A 28 0.58 -5.47 8.09
N ILE A 29 1.14 -5.97 9.18
CA ILE A 29 1.83 -5.13 10.15
C ILE A 29 3.05 -4.47 9.52
N VAL A 30 3.86 -5.24 8.78
CA VAL A 30 5.05 -4.71 8.10
C VAL A 30 4.64 -3.66 7.07
N GLU A 31 3.56 -3.91 6.33
CA GLU A 31 3.03 -2.97 5.33
C GLU A 31 2.61 -1.66 5.98
N ILE A 32 1.84 -1.73 7.08
CA ILE A 32 1.36 -0.54 7.79
C ILE A 32 2.54 0.24 8.36
N VAL A 33 3.48 -0.42 9.00
CA VAL A 33 4.65 0.25 9.59
C VAL A 33 5.52 0.85 8.49
N GLY A 34 5.71 0.14 7.38
CA GLY A 34 6.45 0.67 6.24
C GLY A 34 5.78 1.91 5.65
N ALA A 35 4.46 1.87 5.48
CA ALA A 35 3.70 3.02 4.99
C ALA A 35 3.74 4.18 5.97
N TRP A 36 3.71 3.89 7.28
CA TRP A 36 3.85 4.90 8.31
C TRP A 36 5.15 5.69 8.15
N TYR A 37 6.27 4.99 8.06
CA TYR A 37 7.56 5.63 7.86
C TYR A 37 7.66 6.34 6.50
N MET A 38 7.09 5.75 5.46
CA MET A 38 7.07 6.36 4.14
C MET A 38 6.33 7.71 4.18
N PHE A 39 5.19 7.76 4.87
CA PHE A 39 4.43 9.00 5.01
C PHE A 39 5.21 10.04 5.82
N GLN A 40 5.88 9.62 6.88
CA GLN A 40 6.72 10.53 7.66
C GLN A 40 7.88 11.09 6.84
N LYS A 41 8.49 10.28 5.98
CA LYS A 41 9.54 10.76 5.07
C LYS A 41 9.03 11.86 4.14
N ALA A 42 7.77 11.79 3.75
CA ALA A 42 7.16 12.78 2.88
C ALA A 42 6.59 13.98 3.64
N GLY A 43 6.78 14.04 4.95
CA GLY A 43 6.27 15.15 5.78
C GLY A 43 4.79 15.04 6.11
N GLU A 44 4.20 13.86 5.95
CA GLU A 44 2.79 13.63 6.26
C GLU A 44 2.65 12.81 7.55
N PRO A 45 1.49 12.88 8.23
CA PRO A 45 1.31 12.12 9.46
C PRO A 45 1.26 10.62 9.17
N GLY A 46 2.04 9.84 9.92
CA GLY A 46 2.12 8.40 9.74
C GLY A 46 0.79 7.69 10.00
N TRP A 47 -0.03 8.21 10.91
CA TRP A 47 -1.33 7.61 11.22
C TRP A 47 -2.28 7.60 10.03
N ALA A 48 -2.03 8.43 9.01
CA ALA A 48 -2.83 8.43 7.79
C ALA A 48 -2.77 7.08 7.06
N ALA A 49 -1.71 6.29 7.27
CA ALA A 49 -1.58 4.97 6.66
C ALA A 49 -2.64 3.98 7.15
N ILE A 50 -3.22 4.21 8.34
CA ILE A 50 -4.19 3.30 8.96
C ILE A 50 -5.61 3.57 8.45
N ILE A 51 -5.94 4.81 8.11
CA ILE A 51 -7.28 5.19 7.66
C ILE A 51 -7.40 4.95 6.15
N PRO A 52 -8.31 4.05 5.70
CA PRO A 52 -8.30 3.61 4.29
C PRO A 52 -8.44 4.73 3.26
N ILE A 53 -9.43 5.60 3.41
CA ILE A 53 -9.69 6.66 2.43
C ILE A 53 -8.63 7.75 2.54
N TYR A 54 -8.28 8.12 3.75
CA TYR A 54 -7.25 9.12 3.98
C TYR A 54 -5.89 8.64 3.48
N ASN A 55 -5.62 7.35 3.61
CA ASN A 55 -4.40 6.74 3.08
C ASN A 55 -4.26 7.02 1.58
N TYR A 56 -5.31 6.77 0.80
CA TYR A 56 -5.27 7.04 -0.64
C TYR A 56 -5.12 8.53 -0.94
N LEU A 57 -5.80 9.38 -0.18
CA LEU A 57 -5.73 10.82 -0.39
C LEU A 57 -4.31 11.35 -0.14
N ILE A 58 -3.70 10.93 0.96
CA ILE A 58 -2.32 11.33 1.28
C ILE A 58 -1.33 10.68 0.32
N GLY A 59 -1.57 9.44 -0.12
CA GLY A 59 -0.76 8.80 -1.14
C GLY A 59 -0.76 9.57 -2.46
N ILE A 60 -1.92 10.09 -2.86
CA ILE A 60 -2.04 10.94 -4.05
C ILE A 60 -1.22 12.23 -3.86
N LYS A 61 -1.29 12.83 -2.70
CA LYS A 61 -0.53 14.03 -2.38
C LYS A 61 0.97 13.80 -2.44
N ILE A 62 1.44 12.70 -1.85
CA ILE A 62 2.86 12.30 -1.88
C ILE A 62 3.32 12.07 -3.31
N ALA A 63 2.48 11.45 -4.14
CA ALA A 63 2.80 11.18 -5.54
C ALA A 63 2.83 12.43 -6.41
N GLY A 64 2.46 13.59 -5.87
CA GLY A 64 2.46 14.85 -6.61
C GLY A 64 1.30 14.98 -7.57
N LYS A 65 0.18 14.33 -7.29
CA LYS A 65 -1.02 14.35 -8.13
C LYS A 65 -2.12 15.20 -7.48
N PRO A 66 -3.06 15.77 -8.27
CA PRO A 66 -4.17 16.53 -7.71
C PRO A 66 -5.16 15.64 -6.95
N TRP A 67 -5.87 16.24 -6.00
CA TRP A 67 -6.79 15.51 -5.13
C TRP A 67 -7.94 14.83 -5.88
N TRP A 68 -8.34 15.37 -7.02
CA TRP A 68 -9.45 14.82 -7.79
C TRP A 68 -9.12 13.43 -8.37
N PHE A 69 -7.87 12.97 -8.30
CA PHE A 69 -7.52 11.59 -8.65
C PHE A 69 -8.27 10.59 -7.77
N LEU A 70 -8.58 10.97 -6.52
CA LEU A 70 -9.39 10.12 -5.65
C LEU A 70 -10.77 9.86 -6.25
N LEU A 71 -11.37 10.89 -6.85
CA LEU A 71 -12.66 10.73 -7.51
C LEU A 71 -12.57 9.83 -8.74
N LEU A 72 -11.48 9.90 -9.48
CA LEU A 72 -11.25 9.03 -10.64
C LEU A 72 -11.11 7.56 -10.21
N MET A 73 -10.61 7.30 -9.03
CA MET A 73 -10.47 5.94 -8.52
C MET A 73 -11.82 5.28 -8.24
N LEU A 74 -12.90 6.04 -8.15
CA LEU A 74 -14.24 5.50 -7.99
C LEU A 74 -14.81 4.91 -9.28
N ILE A 75 -14.22 5.22 -10.43
CA ILE A 75 -14.66 4.71 -11.73
C ILE A 75 -13.91 3.38 -12.00
N PRO A 76 -14.61 2.23 -12.13
CA PRO A 76 -13.95 0.92 -12.18
C PRO A 76 -12.91 0.76 -13.28
N LEU A 77 -13.21 1.22 -14.50
CA LEU A 77 -12.28 1.07 -15.62
C LEU A 77 -11.09 2.02 -15.54
N VAL A 78 -11.32 3.24 -15.05
CA VAL A 78 -10.29 4.26 -14.90
C VAL A 78 -9.42 4.00 -13.68
N ASN A 79 -9.96 3.32 -12.67
CA ASN A 79 -9.29 3.02 -11.42
C ASN A 79 -7.90 2.41 -11.62
N ILE A 80 -7.79 1.40 -12.48
CA ILE A 80 -6.53 0.70 -12.71
C ILE A 80 -5.48 1.67 -13.27
N VAL A 81 -5.86 2.46 -14.27
CA VAL A 81 -4.94 3.44 -14.90
C VAL A 81 -4.50 4.49 -13.89
N VAL A 82 -5.45 5.04 -13.13
CA VAL A 82 -5.17 6.06 -12.12
C VAL A 82 -4.27 5.50 -11.02
N TYR A 83 -4.53 4.26 -10.60
CA TYR A 83 -3.70 3.60 -9.60
C TYR A 83 -2.25 3.45 -10.06
N ILE A 84 -2.05 3.05 -11.31
CA ILE A 84 -0.70 2.95 -11.89
C ILE A 84 -0.03 4.31 -11.93
N LEU A 85 -0.76 5.36 -12.30
CA LEU A 85 -0.21 6.73 -12.32
C LEU A 85 0.18 7.20 -10.93
N ILE A 86 -0.61 6.87 -9.91
CA ILE A 86 -0.27 7.20 -8.53
C ILE A 86 0.98 6.47 -8.08
N LEU A 87 1.09 5.18 -8.39
CA LEU A 87 2.28 4.40 -8.05
C LEU A 87 3.53 4.93 -8.76
N ASP A 88 3.38 5.31 -10.03
CA ASP A 88 4.50 5.89 -10.79
C ASP A 88 4.94 7.22 -10.18
N GLY A 89 3.99 8.08 -9.83
CA GLY A 89 4.30 9.33 -9.14
C GLY A 89 4.95 9.10 -7.78
N LEU A 90 4.47 8.10 -7.05
CA LEU A 90 5.02 7.74 -5.76
C LEU A 90 6.46 7.26 -5.89
N ALA A 91 6.73 6.37 -6.85
CA ALA A 91 8.08 5.87 -7.09
C ALA A 91 9.04 7.00 -7.48
N LYS A 92 8.61 7.87 -8.38
CA LYS A 92 9.42 9.01 -8.82
C LYS A 92 9.64 10.02 -7.71
N SER A 93 8.66 10.20 -6.83
CA SER A 93 8.78 11.10 -5.69
C SER A 93 9.84 10.63 -4.68
N PHE A 94 10.14 9.34 -4.66
CA PHE A 94 11.22 8.78 -3.85
C PHE A 94 12.48 8.51 -4.66
N GLY A 95 12.61 9.10 -5.85
CA GLY A 95 13.80 8.98 -6.67
C GLY A 95 13.96 7.64 -7.37
N LYS A 96 12.88 6.89 -7.54
CA LYS A 96 12.90 5.59 -8.19
C LYS A 96 12.37 5.67 -9.61
N GLY A 97 12.73 4.68 -10.43
CA GLY A 97 12.32 4.65 -11.84
C GLY A 97 11.08 3.82 -12.10
N THR A 98 10.73 3.70 -13.38
CA THR A 98 9.55 2.96 -13.83
C THR A 98 9.58 1.48 -13.43
N GLY A 99 10.77 0.86 -13.39
CA GLY A 99 10.88 -0.51 -12.91
C GLY A 99 10.39 -0.68 -11.48
N PHE A 100 10.64 0.29 -10.62
CA PHE A 100 10.13 0.29 -9.25
C PHE A 100 8.61 0.43 -9.23
N THR A 101 8.04 1.21 -10.16
CA THR A 101 6.60 1.36 -10.31
C THR A 101 5.94 0.02 -10.63
N VAL A 102 6.51 -0.75 -11.55
CA VAL A 102 6.02 -2.08 -11.90
C VAL A 102 6.07 -2.99 -10.68
N GLY A 103 7.16 -2.94 -9.93
CA GLY A 103 7.29 -3.70 -8.69
C GLY A 103 6.25 -3.30 -7.65
N LEU A 104 5.97 -2.02 -7.49
CA LEU A 104 4.93 -1.54 -6.59
C LEU A 104 3.55 -2.06 -6.98
N PHE A 105 3.27 -2.14 -8.29
CA PHE A 105 1.99 -2.63 -8.77
C PHE A 105 1.79 -4.11 -8.45
N PHE A 106 2.82 -4.93 -8.68
CA PHE A 106 2.71 -6.38 -8.52
C PHE A 106 3.11 -6.86 -7.13
N LEU A 107 4.10 -6.22 -6.51
CA LEU A 107 4.68 -6.66 -5.24
C LEU A 107 4.68 -5.53 -4.20
N ARG A 108 3.55 -4.84 -4.11
CA ARG A 108 3.39 -3.71 -3.21
C ARG A 108 3.79 -4.05 -1.77
N PHE A 109 3.42 -5.23 -1.30
CA PHE A 109 3.67 -5.64 0.08
C PHE A 109 5.16 -5.79 0.41
N ILE A 110 6.02 -5.83 -0.63
CA ILE A 110 7.47 -5.83 -0.44
C ILE A 110 8.03 -4.42 -0.64
N PHE A 111 7.56 -3.70 -1.66
CA PHE A 111 8.16 -2.43 -2.07
C PHE A 111 7.76 -1.26 -1.19
N ILE A 112 6.57 -1.26 -0.60
CA ILE A 112 6.17 -0.22 0.35
C ILE A 112 7.07 -0.25 1.60
N PRO A 113 7.33 -1.39 2.25
CA PRO A 113 8.31 -1.44 3.32
C PRO A 113 9.72 -1.01 2.90
N ILE A 114 10.14 -1.33 1.68
CA ILE A 114 11.44 -0.88 1.17
C ILE A 114 11.50 0.65 1.13
N LEU A 115 10.44 1.32 0.68
CA LEU A 115 10.38 2.78 0.70
C LEU A 115 10.39 3.33 2.11
N GLY A 116 9.67 2.67 3.03
CA GLY A 116 9.58 3.12 4.42
C GLY A 116 10.86 2.91 5.21
N PHE A 117 11.44 1.72 5.15
CA PHE A 117 12.60 1.34 5.96
C PHE A 117 13.95 1.56 5.27
N GLY A 118 13.95 1.76 3.95
CA GLY A 118 15.18 1.92 3.17
C GLY A 118 15.74 3.33 3.24
N ASN A 119 16.74 3.58 2.40
CA ASN A 119 17.44 4.87 2.34
C ASN A 119 16.80 5.85 1.37
N ALA A 120 15.64 5.50 0.79
CA ALA A 120 14.95 6.39 -0.14
C ALA A 120 14.53 7.68 0.56
N VAL A 121 14.73 8.82 -0.12
CA VAL A 121 14.38 10.14 0.41
C VAL A 121 13.29 10.74 -0.47
N TYR A 122 12.31 11.37 0.16
CA TYR A 122 11.23 12.02 -0.57
C TYR A 122 11.74 13.30 -1.24
N THR A 123 11.63 13.35 -2.57
CA THR A 123 12.04 14.50 -3.38
C THR A 123 10.90 15.05 -4.24
N GLY A 124 9.67 14.58 -4.02
CA GLY A 124 8.52 14.97 -4.81
C GLY A 124 7.98 16.34 -4.47
N ASP A 125 7.03 16.79 -5.28
CA ASP A 125 6.36 18.09 -5.15
C ASP A 125 4.87 17.87 -4.90
N LYS A 126 4.37 18.39 -3.78
CA LYS A 126 2.98 18.26 -3.39
C LYS A 126 2.12 19.46 -3.82
N SER A 127 2.69 20.41 -4.55
CA SER A 127 1.97 21.63 -4.94
C SER A 127 0.74 21.35 -5.81
N LYS A 128 0.77 20.28 -6.59
CA LYS A 128 -0.33 19.92 -7.47
C LYS A 128 -1.55 19.39 -6.74
N PHE A 129 -1.42 19.02 -5.47
CA PHE A 129 -2.52 18.45 -4.72
C PHE A 129 -3.70 19.42 -4.60
N ASP A 130 -3.41 20.69 -4.46
CA ASP A 130 -4.43 21.73 -4.30
C ASP A 130 -4.95 22.30 -5.63
N ALA A 131 -4.46 21.78 -6.74
CA ALA A 131 -4.81 22.29 -8.07
C ALA A 131 -6.22 21.91 -8.53
#